data_665febd48ab85e802473afbb4a628b0b
#
_entry.id   665febd48ab85e802473afbb4a628b0b
#
_cell.length_a   1.000
_cell.length_b   1.000
_cell.length_c   1.000
_cell.angle_alpha   90.00
_cell.angle_beta   90.00
_cell.angle_gamma   90.00
#
_symmetry.space_group_name_H-M   'P 1'
#
loop_
_entity.id
_entity.type
_entity.pdbx_description
1 polymer ?
#
loop_
_entity_poly.entity_id
_entity_poly.type
_entity_poly.pdbx_seq_one_letter_code
_entity_poly.pdbx_strand_id
1 'polypeptide(L)'
;GRAPVAEIQGSSQLFVTPSPECRRLVELADVRETDRILEPSAGTGAILQAIRDAVPRAKCDAVELHAGLARHLQAHFPEVRIWCGDFLEYHPERRYTRIIMNPPFNRGDDIRHIRRALTLLEPGGILTGICLDGPRQQKALESLADVWEPLPRGTFTYTQVATAILRITV
;
A
#
# COMPACT_ATOMS: atom_id res chain seq x y z
N GLY A 1 13.30 -4.65 17.33
CA GLY A 1 12.64 -4.73 16.40
C GLY A 1 12.94 -5.28 15.02
N ARG A 2 14.19 -5.40 14.62
CA ARG A 2 14.49 -5.85 13.25
C ARG A 2 14.34 -7.35 13.08
N ALA A 3 14.75 -8.12 14.07
CA ALA A 3 14.78 -9.57 13.96
C ALA A 3 13.44 -10.21 13.66
N PRO A 4 12.31 -9.79 14.25
CA PRO A 4 11.01 -10.37 13.92
C PRO A 4 10.66 -10.23 12.46
N VAL A 5 11.00 -9.10 11.85
CA VAL A 5 10.73 -8.87 10.43
C VAL A 5 11.64 -9.73 9.57
N ALA A 6 12.91 -9.81 9.89
CA ALA A 6 13.87 -10.62 9.16
C ALA A 6 13.54 -12.11 9.22
N GLU A 7 12.94 -12.56 10.30
CA GLU A 7 12.59 -13.97 10.48
C GLU A 7 11.37 -14.40 9.66
N ILE A 8 10.65 -13.46 9.05
CA ILE A 8 9.48 -13.77 8.25
C ILE A 8 9.86 -13.77 6.76
N GLN A 9 10.99 -14.35 6.46
CA GLN A 9 11.53 -14.36 5.10
C GLN A 9 10.83 -15.29 4.15
N GLY A 10 9.95 -16.15 4.63
CA GLY A 10 9.19 -17.02 3.75
C GLY A 10 8.34 -16.26 2.74
N SER A 11 8.13 -14.97 2.95
CA SER A 11 7.40 -14.12 2.02
C SER A 11 8.34 -13.63 0.93
N SER A 12 8.17 -14.16 -0.29
CA SER A 12 8.91 -13.69 -1.45
C SER A 12 8.43 -12.32 -1.93
N GLN A 13 7.33 -11.80 -1.35
CA GLN A 13 6.68 -10.57 -1.78
C GLN A 13 6.93 -9.41 -0.83
N LEU A 14 7.79 -9.59 0.18
CA LEU A 14 8.07 -8.53 1.14
C LEU A 14 9.13 -7.58 0.59
N PHE A 15 8.68 -6.42 0.11
CA PHE A 15 9.55 -5.31 -0.29
C PHE A 15 9.27 -4.13 0.62
N VAL A 16 10.29 -3.73 1.40
CA VAL A 16 10.18 -2.55 2.26
C VAL A 16 10.21 -1.30 1.37
N THR A 17 9.17 -0.48 1.47
CA THR A 17 9.10 0.76 0.70
C THR A 17 10.03 1.79 1.33
N PRO A 18 10.98 2.37 0.57
CA PRO A 18 11.83 3.44 1.11
C PRO A 18 11.03 4.66 1.55
N SER A 19 11.52 5.37 2.56
CA SER A 19 10.82 6.51 3.14
C SER A 19 10.45 7.62 2.17
N PRO A 20 11.31 8.00 1.19
CA PRO A 20 10.92 9.02 0.21
C PRO A 20 9.69 8.61 -0.61
N GLU A 21 9.62 7.35 -1.04
CA GLU A 21 8.50 6.84 -1.81
C GLU A 21 7.23 6.77 -0.95
N CYS A 22 7.34 6.39 0.33
CA CYS A 22 6.21 6.42 1.24
C CYS A 22 5.64 7.84 1.38
N ARG A 23 6.50 8.82 1.56
CA ARG A 23 6.08 10.23 1.66
C ARG A 23 5.41 10.70 0.38
N ARG A 24 5.96 10.30 -0.78
CA ARG A 24 5.39 10.66 -2.07
C ARG A 24 3.98 10.08 -2.24
N LEU A 25 3.78 8.83 -1.86
CA LEU A 25 2.44 8.20 -1.90
C LEU A 25 1.43 8.96 -1.05
N VAL A 26 1.80 9.33 0.16
CA VAL A 26 0.93 10.07 1.08
C VAL A 26 0.64 11.48 0.53
N GLU A 27 1.65 12.15 0.00
CA GLU A 27 1.49 13.48 -0.61
C GLU A 27 0.51 13.45 -1.79
N LEU A 28 0.69 12.49 -2.71
CA LEU A 28 -0.20 12.34 -3.85
C LEU A 28 -1.63 11.99 -3.45
N ALA A 29 -1.80 11.27 -2.35
CA ALA A 29 -3.11 10.90 -1.85
C ALA A 29 -3.89 12.08 -1.26
N ASP A 30 -3.21 13.19 -0.99
CA ASP A 30 -3.83 14.39 -0.40
C ASP A 30 -4.67 14.04 0.83
N VAL A 31 -4.04 13.36 1.79
CA VAL A 31 -4.72 12.85 2.98
C VAL A 31 -5.08 13.98 3.92
N ARG A 32 -6.27 13.90 4.50
CA ARG A 32 -6.79 14.87 5.49
C ARG A 32 -7.23 14.14 6.75
N GLU A 33 -7.36 14.87 7.85
CA GLU A 33 -7.78 14.31 9.14
C GLU A 33 -9.15 13.62 9.07
N THR A 34 -10.01 14.05 8.16
CA THR A 34 -11.35 13.49 7.99
C THR A 34 -11.39 12.22 7.16
N ASP A 35 -10.27 11.83 6.55
CA ASP A 35 -10.23 10.66 5.69
C ASP A 35 -10.31 9.35 6.47
N ARG A 36 -10.89 8.35 5.81
CA ARG A 36 -10.80 6.95 6.19
C ARG A 36 -9.80 6.29 5.28
N ILE A 37 -8.69 5.85 5.84
CA ILE A 37 -7.55 5.37 5.08
C ILE A 37 -7.40 3.87 5.23
N LEU A 38 -7.08 3.18 4.14
CA LEU A 38 -6.71 1.77 4.16
C LEU A 38 -5.30 1.60 3.60
N GLU A 39 -4.48 0.85 4.33
CA GLU A 39 -3.22 0.30 3.83
C GLU A 39 -3.36 -1.21 3.73
N PRO A 40 -3.56 -1.77 2.51
CA PRO A 40 -3.94 -3.17 2.37
C PRO A 40 -2.78 -4.17 2.35
N SER A 41 -1.53 -3.71 2.42
CA SER A 41 -0.35 -4.58 2.35
C SER A 41 0.72 -4.03 3.30
N ALA A 42 0.39 -3.92 4.59
CA ALA A 42 1.10 -3.05 5.50
C ALA A 42 2.57 -3.43 5.78
N GLY A 43 2.91 -4.72 5.69
CA GLY A 43 4.29 -5.18 5.83
C GLY A 43 4.93 -4.74 7.12
N THR A 44 6.01 -3.99 7.01
CA THR A 44 6.75 -3.48 8.18
C THR A 44 6.17 -2.20 8.75
N GLY A 45 5.20 -1.57 8.08
CA GLY A 45 4.57 -0.34 8.54
C GLY A 45 5.18 0.94 8.00
N ALA A 46 6.02 0.87 6.98
CA ALA A 46 6.67 2.08 6.43
C ALA A 46 5.65 3.10 5.92
N ILE A 47 4.61 2.64 5.20
CA ILE A 47 3.55 3.53 4.72
C ILE A 47 2.69 4.02 5.90
N LEU A 48 2.38 3.16 6.86
CA LEU A 48 1.64 3.57 8.06
C LEU A 48 2.38 4.65 8.83
N GLN A 49 3.70 4.56 8.91
CA GLN A 49 4.51 5.59 9.57
C GLN A 49 4.40 6.92 8.82
N ALA A 50 4.48 6.89 7.50
CA ALA A 50 4.34 8.10 6.69
C ALA A 50 2.96 8.74 6.84
N ILE A 51 1.90 7.93 6.91
CA ILE A 51 0.54 8.42 7.17
C ILE A 51 0.46 9.08 8.54
N ARG A 52 0.98 8.41 9.57
CA ARG A 52 0.99 8.95 10.94
C ARG A 52 1.72 10.28 11.01
N ASP A 53 2.88 10.36 10.33
CA ASP A 53 3.68 11.59 10.34
C ASP A 53 2.94 12.74 9.67
N ALA A 54 2.18 12.47 8.61
CA ALA A 54 1.48 13.51 7.86
C ALA A 54 0.15 13.92 8.51
N VAL A 55 -0.63 12.94 8.96
CA VAL A 55 -1.99 13.17 9.50
C VAL A 55 -2.26 12.27 10.71
N PRO A 56 -1.66 12.58 11.86
CA PRO A 56 -1.72 11.67 13.03
C PRO A 56 -3.14 11.41 13.55
N ARG A 57 -4.11 12.25 13.21
CA ARG A 57 -5.50 12.09 13.66
C ARG A 57 -6.39 11.35 12.66
N ALA A 58 -5.92 11.08 11.45
CA ALA A 58 -6.72 10.37 10.49
C ALA A 58 -6.91 8.91 10.92
N LYS A 59 -8.09 8.36 10.63
CA LYS A 59 -8.40 6.96 10.94
C LYS A 59 -7.82 6.07 9.86
N CYS A 60 -7.05 5.07 10.26
CA CYS A 60 -6.40 4.16 9.33
C CYS A 60 -6.65 2.71 9.74
N ASP A 61 -7.05 1.91 8.77
CA ASP A 61 -7.09 0.45 8.88
C ASP A 61 -5.96 -0.12 8.01
N ALA A 62 -5.47 -1.30 8.38
CA ALA A 62 -4.44 -1.98 7.62
C ALA A 62 -4.75 -3.46 7.51
N VAL A 63 -4.28 -4.05 6.42
CA VAL A 63 -4.35 -5.50 6.20
C VAL A 63 -2.94 -6.02 6.07
N GLU A 64 -2.66 -7.14 6.71
CA GLU A 64 -1.38 -7.81 6.62
C GLU A 64 -1.59 -9.33 6.60
N LEU A 65 -1.01 -10.00 5.62
CA LEU A 65 -1.16 -11.44 5.41
C LEU A 65 -0.44 -12.25 6.49
N HIS A 66 0.75 -11.81 6.89
CA HIS A 66 1.61 -12.58 7.78
C HIS A 66 1.35 -12.26 9.24
N ALA A 67 1.02 -13.28 10.03
CA ALA A 67 0.64 -13.12 11.44
C ALA A 67 1.74 -12.43 12.27
N GLY A 68 3.01 -12.75 12.01
CA GLY A 68 4.11 -12.12 12.74
C GLY A 68 4.24 -10.64 12.46
N LEU A 69 4.08 -10.24 11.19
CA LEU A 69 4.07 -8.82 10.82
C LEU A 69 2.84 -8.12 11.40
N ALA A 70 1.69 -8.77 11.36
CA ALA A 70 0.47 -8.19 11.94
C ALA A 70 0.63 -7.89 13.44
N ARG A 71 1.26 -8.81 14.19
CA ARG A 71 1.55 -8.58 15.60
C ARG A 71 2.51 -7.42 15.80
N HIS A 72 3.55 -7.34 14.97
CA HIS A 72 4.49 -6.22 15.00
C HIS A 72 3.77 -4.88 14.76
N LEU A 73 2.90 -4.85 13.77
CA LEU A 73 2.12 -3.64 13.45
C LEU A 73 1.20 -3.23 14.60
N GLN A 74 0.53 -4.18 15.24
CA GLN A 74 -0.34 -3.89 16.38
C GLN A 74 0.43 -3.27 17.53
N ALA A 75 1.66 -3.73 17.77
CA ALA A 75 2.52 -3.20 18.83
C ALA A 75 3.00 -1.78 18.53
N HIS A 76 3.35 -1.49 17.28
CA HIS A 76 3.93 -0.21 16.87
C HIS A 76 2.90 0.82 16.44
N PHE A 77 1.71 0.38 16.03
CA PHE A 77 0.62 1.24 15.56
C PHE A 77 -0.67 0.89 16.28
N PRO A 78 -0.74 1.08 17.63
CA PRO A 78 -1.93 0.69 18.40
C PRO A 78 -3.19 1.46 17.98
N GLU A 79 -3.02 2.60 17.34
CA GLU A 79 -4.14 3.40 16.83
C GLU A 79 -4.72 2.86 15.52
N VAL A 80 -4.01 1.95 14.84
CA VAL A 80 -4.44 1.37 13.56
C VAL A 80 -5.15 0.05 13.81
N ARG A 81 -6.31 -0.14 13.18
CA ARG A 81 -7.01 -1.42 13.23
C ARG A 81 -6.38 -2.35 12.18
N ILE A 82 -5.78 -3.44 12.65
CA ILE A 82 -5.06 -4.38 11.80
C ILE A 82 -5.91 -5.63 11.60
N TRP A 83 -6.17 -5.97 10.33
CA TRP A 83 -6.79 -7.24 9.98
C TRP A 83 -5.72 -8.15 9.38
N CYS A 84 -5.57 -9.35 9.96
CA CYS A 84 -4.59 -10.33 9.50
C CYS A 84 -5.26 -11.30 8.54
N GLY A 85 -4.84 -11.28 7.28
CA GLY A 85 -5.39 -12.15 6.26
C GLY A 85 -5.04 -11.68 4.86
N ASP A 86 -5.58 -12.40 3.88
CA ASP A 86 -5.40 -12.07 2.46
C ASP A 86 -6.29 -10.87 2.10
N PHE A 87 -5.68 -9.81 1.59
CA PHE A 87 -6.43 -8.62 1.20
C PHE A 87 -7.53 -8.93 0.18
N LEU A 88 -7.30 -9.89 -0.72
CA LEU A 88 -8.32 -10.25 -1.71
C LEU A 88 -9.58 -10.87 -1.07
N GLU A 89 -9.48 -11.31 0.19
CA GLU A 89 -10.60 -11.83 0.98
C GLU A 89 -11.11 -10.83 2.01
N TYR A 90 -10.60 -9.60 2.01
CA TYR A 90 -11.00 -8.58 2.95
C TYR A 90 -12.30 -7.90 2.50
N HIS A 91 -13.31 -7.94 3.36
CA HIS A 91 -14.63 -7.37 3.09
C HIS A 91 -15.02 -6.38 4.20
N PRO A 92 -14.58 -5.12 4.10
CA PRO A 92 -14.94 -4.12 5.11
C PRO A 92 -16.41 -3.74 5.01
N GLU A 93 -16.99 -3.31 6.13
CA GLU A 93 -18.39 -2.85 6.19
C GLU A 93 -18.55 -1.46 5.54
N ARG A 94 -17.51 -0.64 5.57
CA ARG A 94 -17.52 0.72 5.03
C ARG A 94 -16.42 0.87 4.00
N ARG A 95 -16.71 1.67 2.98
CA ARG A 95 -15.71 2.06 1.99
C ARG A 95 -14.74 3.09 2.57
N TYR A 96 -13.63 3.25 1.90
CA TYR A 96 -12.55 4.17 2.28
C TYR A 96 -12.53 5.38 1.36
N THR A 97 -11.96 6.48 1.85
CA THR A 97 -11.75 7.69 1.05
C THR A 97 -10.35 7.76 0.48
N ARG A 98 -9.41 7.03 1.10
CA ARG A 98 -8.01 6.95 0.65
C ARG A 98 -7.50 5.53 0.82
N ILE A 99 -6.81 5.04 -0.21
CA ILE A 99 -6.08 3.77 -0.12
C ILE A 99 -4.65 4.02 -0.59
N ILE A 100 -3.68 3.62 0.22
CA ILE A 100 -2.26 3.81 -0.06
C ILE A 100 -1.58 2.47 0.07
N MET A 101 -0.91 2.00 -0.99
CA MET A 101 -0.51 0.62 -1.04
C MET A 101 0.77 0.36 -1.84
N ASN A 102 1.54 -0.62 -1.37
CA ASN A 102 2.60 -1.24 -2.13
C ASN A 102 2.30 -2.74 -2.19
N PRO A 103 1.49 -3.18 -3.16
CA PRO A 103 1.02 -4.56 -3.22
C PRO A 103 2.13 -5.51 -3.67
N PRO A 104 1.94 -6.83 -3.50
CA PRO A 104 2.86 -7.80 -4.07
C PRO A 104 2.85 -7.72 -5.60
N PHE A 105 4.01 -7.94 -6.23
CA PHE A 105 4.17 -7.78 -7.67
C PHE A 105 4.04 -9.08 -8.45
N ASN A 106 4.17 -10.22 -7.79
CA ASN A 106 4.33 -11.51 -8.46
C ASN A 106 3.09 -11.86 -9.30
N ARG A 107 3.33 -12.29 -10.55
CA ARG A 107 2.29 -12.81 -11.46
C ARG A 107 1.09 -11.88 -11.64
N GLY A 108 1.32 -10.58 -11.65
CA GLY A 108 0.25 -9.60 -11.80
C GLY A 108 -0.58 -9.38 -10.56
N ASP A 109 -0.09 -9.78 -9.39
CA ASP A 109 -0.79 -9.55 -8.12
C ASP A 109 -1.02 -8.06 -7.85
N ASP A 110 -0.09 -7.20 -8.25
CA ASP A 110 -0.26 -5.77 -8.12
C ASP A 110 -1.53 -5.28 -8.83
N ILE A 111 -1.81 -5.80 -10.02
CA ILE A 111 -3.02 -5.44 -10.76
C ILE A 111 -4.27 -5.93 -10.02
N ARG A 112 -4.26 -7.16 -9.54
CA ARG A 112 -5.42 -7.73 -8.84
C ARG A 112 -5.71 -6.96 -7.55
N HIS A 113 -4.66 -6.65 -6.78
CA HIS A 113 -4.81 -5.92 -5.53
C HIS A 113 -5.29 -4.49 -5.77
N ILE A 114 -4.75 -3.80 -6.76
CA ILE A 114 -5.20 -2.45 -7.10
C ILE A 114 -6.65 -2.46 -7.56
N ARG A 115 -7.03 -3.38 -8.43
CA ARG A 115 -8.43 -3.50 -8.86
C ARG A 115 -9.37 -3.77 -7.70
N ARG A 116 -8.99 -4.66 -6.79
CA ARG A 116 -9.78 -4.91 -5.58
C ARG A 116 -9.90 -3.65 -4.73
N ALA A 117 -8.80 -2.94 -4.53
CA ALA A 117 -8.78 -1.72 -3.74
C ALA A 117 -9.73 -0.65 -4.32
N LEU A 118 -9.77 -0.50 -5.64
CA LEU A 118 -10.65 0.47 -6.27
C LEU A 118 -12.13 0.21 -5.95
N THR A 119 -12.53 -1.05 -5.77
CA THR A 119 -13.92 -1.38 -5.39
C THR A 119 -14.24 -0.99 -3.96
N LEU A 120 -13.24 -0.73 -3.13
CA LEU A 120 -13.40 -0.35 -1.73
C LEU A 120 -13.37 1.16 -1.51
N LEU A 121 -13.19 1.95 -2.55
CA LEU A 121 -13.19 3.41 -2.46
C LEU A 121 -14.59 3.99 -2.64
N GLU A 122 -14.86 5.04 -1.88
CA GLU A 122 -16.04 5.87 -2.11
C GLU A 122 -15.86 6.70 -3.38
N PRO A 123 -16.98 7.14 -4.03
CA PRO A 123 -16.88 8.09 -5.12
C PRO A 123 -16.08 9.33 -4.71
N GLY A 124 -15.15 9.75 -5.56
CA GLY A 124 -14.21 10.83 -5.25
C GLY A 124 -13.00 10.40 -4.44
N GLY A 125 -12.92 9.13 -4.05
CA GLY A 125 -11.77 8.61 -3.33
C GLY A 125 -10.52 8.51 -4.17
N ILE A 126 -9.37 8.45 -3.50
CA ILE A 126 -8.05 8.42 -4.16
C ILE A 126 -7.28 7.19 -3.71
N LEU A 127 -6.73 6.49 -4.69
CA LEU A 127 -5.76 5.43 -4.47
C LEU A 127 -4.40 5.91 -4.94
N THR A 128 -3.37 5.77 -4.10
CA THR A 128 -1.99 5.87 -4.53
C THR A 128 -1.28 4.56 -4.26
N GLY A 129 -0.39 4.19 -5.15
CA GLY A 129 0.27 2.90 -5.02
C GLY A 129 1.51 2.77 -5.88
N ILE A 130 2.20 1.66 -5.65
CA ILE A 130 3.35 1.27 -6.45
C ILE A 130 2.98 0.02 -7.21
N CYS A 131 3.36 -0.05 -8.48
CA CYS A 131 3.19 -1.24 -9.30
C CYS A 131 4.43 -1.45 -10.15
N LEU A 132 4.54 -2.60 -10.78
CA LEU A 132 5.54 -2.80 -11.81
C LEU A 132 5.22 -1.86 -12.99
N ASP A 133 6.27 -1.33 -13.62
CA ASP A 133 6.14 -0.49 -14.82
C ASP A 133 6.43 -1.34 -16.06
N GLY A 134 5.60 -2.33 -16.27
CA GLY A 134 5.69 -3.25 -17.39
C GLY A 134 4.48 -3.13 -18.31
N PRO A 135 4.53 -3.79 -19.49
CA PRO A 135 3.43 -3.71 -20.47
C PRO A 135 2.09 -4.16 -19.89
N ARG A 136 2.09 -5.17 -19.03
CA ARG A 136 0.86 -5.69 -18.41
C ARG A 136 0.20 -4.63 -17.52
N GLN A 137 0.99 -3.99 -16.67
CA GLN A 137 0.49 -2.96 -15.76
C GLN A 137 0.07 -1.71 -16.53
N GLN A 138 0.87 -1.29 -17.51
CA GLN A 138 0.53 -0.15 -18.35
C GLN A 138 -0.81 -0.36 -19.04
N LYS A 139 -1.02 -1.54 -19.62
CA LYS A 139 -2.27 -1.87 -20.29
C LYS A 139 -3.45 -1.87 -19.32
N ALA A 140 -3.28 -2.40 -18.12
CA ALA A 140 -4.37 -2.58 -17.17
C ALA A 140 -4.70 -1.31 -16.38
N LEU A 141 -3.72 -0.46 -16.08
CA LEU A 141 -3.85 0.58 -15.07
C LEU A 141 -3.57 2.00 -15.56
N GLU A 142 -2.75 2.18 -16.60
CA GLU A 142 -2.29 3.53 -16.96
C GLU A 142 -3.44 4.43 -17.39
N SER A 143 -4.43 3.90 -18.11
CA SER A 143 -5.59 4.68 -18.53
C SER A 143 -6.48 5.11 -17.38
N LEU A 144 -6.41 4.43 -16.24
CA LEU A 144 -7.17 4.76 -15.04
C LEU A 144 -6.47 5.82 -14.20
N ALA A 145 -5.16 5.98 -14.39
CA ALA A 145 -4.33 6.83 -13.55
C ALA A 145 -4.31 8.27 -14.03
N ASP A 146 -4.40 9.21 -13.10
CA ASP A 146 -4.16 10.62 -13.37
C ASP A 146 -2.71 11.03 -13.05
N VAL A 147 -1.95 10.14 -12.38
CA VAL A 147 -0.51 10.26 -12.18
C VAL A 147 0.14 8.91 -12.44
N TRP A 148 1.22 8.92 -13.20
CA TRP A 148 2.05 7.75 -13.45
C TRP A 148 3.50 8.20 -13.45
N GLU A 149 4.23 7.89 -12.37
CA GLU A 149 5.62 8.32 -12.20
C GLU A 149 6.56 7.12 -12.19
N PRO A 150 7.29 6.86 -13.27
CA PRO A 150 8.31 5.82 -13.24
C PRO A 150 9.36 6.12 -12.16
N LEU A 151 9.72 5.09 -11.41
CA LEU A 151 10.77 5.18 -10.40
C LEU A 151 12.10 4.70 -10.99
N PRO A 152 13.24 5.23 -10.50
CA PRO A 152 14.54 4.73 -10.93
C PRO A 152 14.68 3.23 -10.63
N ARG A 153 15.34 2.50 -11.53
CA ARG A 153 15.71 1.11 -11.26
C ARG A 153 16.58 1.05 -10.02
N GLY A 154 16.38 0.02 -9.20
CA GLY A 154 17.09 -0.10 -7.94
C GLY A 154 16.47 0.67 -6.79
N THR A 155 15.34 1.36 -6.98
CA THR A 155 14.60 2.01 -5.88
C THR A 155 14.29 1.00 -4.78
N PHE A 156 13.91 -0.21 -5.15
CA PHE A 156 13.80 -1.33 -4.23
C PHE A 156 15.09 -2.14 -4.30
N THR A 157 15.82 -2.22 -3.21
CA THR A 157 17.15 -2.84 -3.17
C THR A 157 17.15 -4.32 -3.56
N TYR A 158 15.99 -4.96 -3.55
CA TYR A 158 15.86 -6.40 -3.83
C TYR A 158 15.61 -6.71 -5.30
N THR A 159 15.39 -5.71 -6.15
CA THR A 159 15.00 -5.95 -7.52
C THR A 159 15.50 -4.84 -8.44
N GLN A 160 15.78 -5.23 -9.69
CA GLN A 160 16.13 -4.31 -10.75
C GLN A 160 14.95 -4.07 -11.72
N VAL A 161 13.77 -4.60 -11.40
CA VAL A 161 12.60 -4.38 -12.26
C VAL A 161 12.15 -2.93 -12.20
N ALA A 162 11.57 -2.46 -13.30
CA ALA A 162 11.01 -1.12 -13.37
C ALA A 162 9.72 -1.06 -12.56
N THR A 163 9.56 0.00 -11.78
CA THR A 163 8.38 0.27 -10.98
C THR A 163 7.87 1.68 -11.24
N ALA A 164 6.63 1.94 -10.87
CA ALA A 164 6.02 3.26 -10.98
C ALA A 164 5.13 3.55 -9.79
N ILE A 165 5.03 4.83 -9.45
CA ILE A 165 3.98 5.33 -8.55
C ILE A 165 2.80 5.72 -9.42
N LEU A 166 1.60 5.35 -8.99
CA LEU A 166 0.38 5.76 -9.66
C LEU A 166 -0.59 6.41 -8.68
N ARG A 167 -1.46 7.27 -9.21
CA ARG A 167 -2.65 7.76 -8.51
C ARG A 167 -3.86 7.53 -9.40
N ILE A 168 -4.92 6.99 -8.80
CA ILE A 168 -6.21 6.80 -9.44
C ILE A 168 -7.26 7.49 -8.59
N THR A 169 -8.06 8.36 -9.20
CA THR A 169 -9.20 9.00 -8.55
C THR A 169 -10.48 8.41 -9.12
N VAL A 170 -11.37 7.95 -8.26
CA VAL A 170 -12.62 7.33 -8.69
C VAL A 170 -13.81 8.26 -8.59
#